data_b4c53e9cf1412abe28b60eb2f7fd5c83
#
_entry.id   b4c53e9cf1412abe28b60eb2f7fd5c83
#
_cell.length_a   1.000
_cell.length_b   1.000
_cell.length_c   1.000
_cell.angle_alpha   90.00
_cell.angle_beta   90.00
_cell.angle_gamma   90.00
#
_symmetry.space_group_name_H-M   'P 1'
#
loop_
_entity.id
_entity.type
_entity.pdbx_description
1 polymer ?
#
loop_
_entity_poly.entity_id
_entity_poly.type
_entity_poly.pdbx_seq_one_letter_code
_entity_poly.pdbx_strand_id
1 'polypeptide(L)'
;PDGTMITTHGGGTSRKRMHAAKDYSGAEIMRTLRDEVLNRGIPVVDFTSAIELILDENGNAAGAVLLNMETGEKLVARAKTVIIATGGAGRMHYQGFPTSNHYGATADGLVLGYRAGAKLLYADTLQYHPTGAAFPQQIFGALVTEKVRSLGAKLVNCDGKVFMHPLETRDVAAASIIRECTDRNKGVDTGSGKAVWLDTPMIERIGGEGTIEARIPAMLRMFMNHGIDIRREPILVFPTLHYQNGGLDINVDGMTPNVPNLYVAGEAVGGIHGRNRLMGNSLLDIIVFGRSAGRNAAHRAAETVPAKLTLNHVAEFEAQLKAAGIETEAVSPKLLPDYRRK
;
A
#
# COMPACT_ATOMS: atom_id res chain seq x y z
N PRO A 1 -7.98 -11.02 -28.63
CA PRO A 1 -7.91 -12.14 -29.59
C PRO A 1 -6.62 -12.09 -30.40
N ASP A 2 -6.03 -10.88 -30.56
CA ASP A 2 -4.78 -10.61 -31.31
C ASP A 2 -3.53 -10.62 -30.40
N GLY A 3 -3.66 -10.90 -29.13
CA GLY A 3 -2.58 -10.91 -28.15
C GLY A 3 -2.13 -9.52 -27.69
N THR A 4 -2.75 -8.45 -28.14
CA THR A 4 -2.39 -7.09 -27.71
C THR A 4 -3.03 -6.74 -26.37
N MET A 5 -2.30 -6.00 -25.53
CA MET A 5 -2.80 -5.53 -24.25
C MET A 5 -3.68 -4.28 -24.43
N ILE A 6 -4.88 -4.32 -23.87
CA ILE A 6 -5.79 -3.17 -23.87
C ILE A 6 -5.24 -2.08 -22.95
N THR A 7 -5.26 -0.82 -23.43
CA THR A 7 -4.84 0.35 -22.68
C THR A 7 -6.04 1.21 -22.25
N THR A 8 -5.90 1.88 -21.10
CA THR A 8 -6.89 2.84 -20.60
C THR A 8 -6.22 4.07 -19.99
N HIS A 9 -6.98 5.16 -19.79
CA HIS A 9 -6.52 6.32 -19.03
C HIS A 9 -6.55 6.03 -17.53
N GLY A 10 -5.55 6.56 -16.81
CA GLY A 10 -5.60 6.71 -15.36
C GLY A 10 -5.79 8.17 -14.98
N GLY A 11 -6.15 8.45 -13.71
CA GLY A 11 -6.20 9.80 -13.18
C GLY A 11 -4.85 10.50 -13.25
N GLY A 12 -4.83 11.73 -13.69
CA GLY A 12 -3.61 12.53 -13.86
C GLY A 12 -2.69 12.08 -15.01
N THR A 13 -3.10 11.11 -15.85
CA THR A 13 -2.29 10.65 -16.97
C THR A 13 -2.66 11.34 -18.28
N SER A 14 -1.65 11.76 -19.05
CA SER A 14 -1.83 12.44 -20.35
C SER A 14 -2.06 11.46 -21.52
N ARG A 15 -1.80 10.17 -21.33
CA ARG A 15 -1.92 9.13 -22.37
C ARG A 15 -2.53 7.84 -21.84
N LYS A 16 -3.19 7.08 -22.74
CA LYS A 16 -3.65 5.72 -22.45
C LYS A 16 -2.46 4.78 -22.36
N ARG A 17 -2.02 4.43 -21.15
CA ARG A 17 -0.86 3.55 -20.92
C ARG A 17 -1.08 2.56 -19.76
N MET A 18 -2.28 2.54 -19.20
CA MET A 18 -2.60 1.64 -18.09
C MET A 18 -3.10 0.32 -18.62
N HIS A 19 -2.54 -0.77 -18.12
CA HIS A 19 -3.00 -2.13 -18.38
C HIS A 19 -3.67 -2.68 -17.12
N ALA A 20 -4.62 -3.58 -17.29
CA ALA A 20 -5.32 -4.19 -16.17
C ALA A 20 -5.93 -5.54 -16.55
N ALA A 21 -5.89 -6.50 -15.63
CA ALA A 21 -6.69 -7.71 -15.68
C ALA A 21 -8.08 -7.40 -15.07
N LYS A 22 -8.97 -6.82 -15.85
CA LYS A 22 -10.25 -6.25 -15.39
C LYS A 22 -10.01 -5.30 -14.21
N ASP A 23 -10.56 -5.59 -13.02
CA ASP A 23 -10.29 -4.91 -11.74
C ASP A 23 -9.64 -5.86 -10.70
N TYR A 24 -8.94 -6.92 -11.16
CA TYR A 24 -8.25 -7.94 -10.36
C TYR A 24 -6.72 -7.90 -10.51
N SER A 25 -6.14 -6.85 -11.05
CA SER A 25 -4.70 -6.82 -11.40
C SER A 25 -3.78 -7.20 -10.24
N GLY A 26 -4.05 -6.72 -9.02
CA GLY A 26 -3.27 -7.08 -7.84
C GLY A 26 -3.37 -8.57 -7.50
N ALA A 27 -4.57 -9.13 -7.56
CA ALA A 27 -4.80 -10.55 -7.28
C ALA A 27 -4.08 -11.45 -8.30
N GLU A 28 -4.10 -11.09 -9.60
CA GLU A 28 -3.41 -11.84 -10.65
C GLU A 28 -1.88 -11.81 -10.50
N ILE A 29 -1.32 -10.63 -10.17
CA ILE A 29 0.12 -10.50 -9.89
C ILE A 29 0.50 -11.37 -8.69
N MET A 30 -0.23 -11.26 -7.59
CA MET A 30 0.04 -12.03 -6.37
C MET A 30 -0.07 -13.53 -6.60
N ARG A 31 -1.14 -13.99 -7.28
CA ARG A 31 -1.31 -15.40 -7.61
C ARG A 31 -0.12 -15.92 -8.42
N THR A 32 0.24 -15.23 -9.49
CA THR A 32 1.33 -15.65 -10.39
C THR A 32 2.67 -15.70 -9.67
N LEU A 33 3.01 -14.67 -8.90
CA LEU A 33 4.29 -14.62 -8.19
C LEU A 33 4.35 -15.61 -7.02
N ARG A 34 3.24 -15.80 -6.29
CA ARG A 34 3.16 -16.81 -5.23
C ARG A 34 3.32 -18.22 -5.79
N ASP A 35 2.62 -18.56 -6.87
CA ASP A 35 2.72 -19.85 -7.52
C ASP A 35 4.17 -20.11 -7.98
N GLU A 36 4.86 -19.10 -8.52
CA GLU A 36 6.26 -19.20 -8.93
C GLU A 36 7.21 -19.43 -7.75
N VAL A 37 7.00 -18.75 -6.62
CA VAL A 37 7.78 -18.97 -5.39
C VAL A 37 7.65 -20.42 -4.92
N LEU A 38 6.42 -20.94 -4.87
CA LEU A 38 6.15 -22.32 -4.46
C LEU A 38 6.74 -23.35 -5.44
N ASN A 39 6.57 -23.12 -6.75
CA ASN A 39 7.08 -24.01 -7.80
C ASN A 39 8.62 -24.09 -7.80
N ARG A 40 9.28 -23.02 -7.41
CA ARG A 40 10.76 -23.00 -7.25
C ARG A 40 11.25 -23.56 -5.92
N GLY A 41 10.36 -23.95 -5.02
CA GLY A 41 10.73 -24.46 -3.70
C GLY A 41 11.44 -23.42 -2.84
N ILE A 42 11.15 -22.12 -3.03
CA ILE A 42 11.72 -21.05 -2.19
C ILE A 42 11.08 -21.17 -0.81
N PRO A 43 11.86 -21.30 0.28
CA PRO A 43 11.32 -21.44 1.62
C PRO A 43 10.46 -20.23 2.01
N VAL A 44 9.24 -20.49 2.49
CA VAL A 44 8.32 -19.51 3.06
C VAL A 44 8.10 -19.87 4.52
N VAL A 45 8.31 -18.93 5.42
CA VAL A 45 8.11 -19.11 6.86
C VAL A 45 6.88 -18.33 7.27
N ASP A 46 5.75 -19.01 7.28
CA ASP A 46 4.45 -18.42 7.62
C ASP A 46 4.34 -18.11 9.13
N PHE A 47 3.39 -17.26 9.49
CA PHE A 47 3.10 -16.82 10.87
C PHE A 47 4.33 -16.34 11.65
N THR A 48 5.30 -15.79 10.95
CA THR A 48 6.58 -15.36 11.53
C THR A 48 6.85 -13.91 11.18
N SER A 49 7.02 -13.08 12.20
CA SER A 49 7.28 -11.64 12.08
C SER A 49 8.77 -11.35 12.28
N ALA A 50 9.36 -10.53 11.42
CA ALA A 50 10.66 -9.93 11.69
C ALA A 50 10.48 -8.82 12.74
N ILE A 51 11.19 -8.94 13.87
CA ILE A 51 11.06 -8.00 14.99
C ILE A 51 12.29 -7.11 15.17
N GLU A 52 13.42 -7.50 14.60
CA GLU A 52 14.63 -6.68 14.55
C GLU A 52 15.54 -7.12 13.40
N LEU A 53 16.30 -6.17 12.82
CA LEU A 53 17.40 -6.51 11.92
C LEU A 53 18.64 -6.93 12.71
N ILE A 54 19.46 -7.78 12.13
CA ILE A 54 20.78 -8.12 12.64
C ILE A 54 21.80 -7.44 11.73
N LEU A 55 22.72 -6.69 12.33
CA LEU A 55 23.88 -6.15 11.64
C LEU A 55 25.13 -6.99 11.96
N ASP A 56 26.17 -6.86 11.17
CA ASP A 56 27.49 -7.30 11.56
C ASP A 56 28.26 -6.15 12.25
N GLU A 57 29.45 -6.45 12.79
CA GLU A 57 30.28 -5.45 13.48
C GLU A 57 30.78 -4.30 12.59
N ASN A 58 30.62 -4.43 11.26
CA ASN A 58 30.92 -3.39 10.28
C ASN A 58 29.68 -2.56 9.90
N GLY A 59 28.53 -2.82 10.53
CA GLY A 59 27.27 -2.11 10.25
C GLY A 59 26.53 -2.61 9.00
N ASN A 60 26.93 -3.73 8.40
CA ASN A 60 26.22 -4.31 7.27
C ASN A 60 25.03 -5.14 7.73
N ALA A 61 23.93 -5.14 6.98
CA ALA A 61 22.82 -6.05 7.26
C ALA A 61 23.25 -7.52 7.08
N ALA A 62 22.98 -8.33 8.10
CA ALA A 62 23.46 -9.71 8.19
C ALA A 62 22.36 -10.71 8.60
N GLY A 63 21.11 -10.28 8.70
CA GLY A 63 19.98 -11.12 9.04
C GLY A 63 18.85 -10.40 9.76
N ALA A 64 18.01 -11.17 10.42
CA ALA A 64 16.90 -10.67 11.23
C ALA A 64 16.61 -11.59 12.43
N VAL A 65 16.11 -11.00 13.50
CA VAL A 65 15.44 -11.70 14.59
C VAL A 65 13.98 -11.86 14.22
N LEU A 66 13.49 -13.08 14.28
CA LEU A 66 12.13 -13.43 13.91
C LEU A 66 11.36 -13.90 15.15
N LEU A 67 10.06 -13.64 15.17
CA LEU A 67 9.15 -14.14 16.19
C LEU A 67 8.09 -15.02 15.51
N ASN A 68 8.05 -16.28 15.86
CA ASN A 68 6.94 -17.15 15.50
C ASN A 68 5.70 -16.74 16.32
N MET A 69 4.65 -16.28 15.64
CA MET A 69 3.46 -15.73 16.29
C MET A 69 2.53 -16.82 16.85
N GLU A 70 2.70 -18.07 16.45
CA GLU A 70 1.93 -19.19 16.98
C GLU A 70 2.55 -19.73 18.28
N THR A 71 3.88 -19.88 18.31
CA THR A 71 4.58 -20.48 19.45
C THR A 71 5.18 -19.45 20.41
N GLY A 72 5.43 -18.23 19.94
CA GLY A 72 6.16 -17.18 20.67
C GLY A 72 7.69 -17.39 20.66
N GLU A 73 8.18 -18.38 19.93
CA GLU A 73 9.60 -18.66 19.81
C GLU A 73 10.34 -17.58 19.00
N LYS A 74 11.52 -17.19 19.46
CA LYS A 74 12.40 -16.28 18.72
C LYS A 74 13.41 -17.09 17.91
N LEU A 75 13.51 -16.76 16.64
CA LEU A 75 14.41 -17.40 15.69
C LEU A 75 15.42 -16.39 15.16
N VAL A 76 16.60 -16.86 14.77
CA VAL A 76 17.63 -16.05 14.14
C VAL A 76 17.78 -16.48 12.68
N ALA A 77 17.42 -15.60 11.76
CA ALA A 77 17.68 -15.76 10.34
C ALA A 77 18.99 -15.07 9.97
N ARG A 78 20.04 -15.85 9.78
CA ARG A 78 21.32 -15.34 9.29
C ARG A 78 21.28 -15.22 7.76
N ALA A 79 21.69 -14.08 7.22
CA ALA A 79 21.68 -13.81 5.79
C ALA A 79 22.91 -13.01 5.36
N LYS A 80 23.27 -13.11 4.08
CA LYS A 80 24.33 -12.31 3.46
C LYS A 80 23.83 -10.96 2.97
N THR A 81 22.55 -10.90 2.61
CA THR A 81 21.80 -9.69 2.24
C THR A 81 20.36 -9.82 2.77
N VAL A 82 19.73 -8.69 3.03
CA VAL A 82 18.35 -8.63 3.50
C VAL A 82 17.54 -7.73 2.56
N ILE A 83 16.30 -8.10 2.24
CA ILE A 83 15.38 -7.27 1.45
C ILE A 83 14.16 -6.97 2.30
N ILE A 84 13.87 -5.70 2.54
CA ILE A 84 12.62 -5.22 3.15
C ILE A 84 11.60 -5.02 2.03
N ALA A 85 10.47 -5.74 2.09
CA ALA A 85 9.36 -5.60 1.14
C ALA A 85 8.01 -5.65 1.88
N THR A 86 7.94 -5.02 3.05
CA THR A 86 6.86 -5.13 4.04
C THR A 86 5.66 -4.23 3.76
N GLY A 87 5.69 -3.43 2.69
CA GLY A 87 4.67 -2.42 2.44
C GLY A 87 4.87 -1.15 3.29
N GLY A 88 3.83 -0.34 3.37
CA GLY A 88 3.85 0.97 4.02
C GLY A 88 3.14 1.02 5.38
N ALA A 89 2.57 2.20 5.70
CA ALA A 89 2.00 2.54 7.02
C ALA A 89 0.50 2.84 6.98
N GLY A 90 -0.22 2.49 5.91
CA GLY A 90 -1.60 2.91 5.73
C GLY A 90 -2.58 2.41 6.81
N ARG A 91 -2.21 1.36 7.56
CA ARG A 91 -3.04 0.83 8.67
C ARG A 91 -2.91 1.62 9.97
N MET A 92 -1.97 2.54 10.05
CA MET A 92 -1.78 3.36 11.25
C MET A 92 -2.92 4.39 11.46
N HIS A 93 -3.88 4.49 10.54
CA HIS A 93 -5.08 5.32 10.60
C HIS A 93 -4.80 6.78 10.96
N TYR A 94 -3.76 7.32 10.38
CA TYR A 94 -3.38 8.68 10.64
C TYR A 94 -4.56 9.65 10.38
N GLN A 95 -4.78 10.59 11.27
CA GLN A 95 -5.88 11.57 11.22
C GLN A 95 -7.30 10.97 11.23
N GLY A 96 -7.48 9.73 11.61
CA GLY A 96 -8.80 9.10 11.76
C GLY A 96 -9.50 8.75 10.44
N PHE A 97 -8.83 8.86 9.30
CA PHE A 97 -9.39 8.40 8.03
C PHE A 97 -9.49 6.87 7.97
N PRO A 98 -10.51 6.32 7.28
CA PRO A 98 -10.54 4.90 6.98
C PRO A 98 -9.35 4.53 6.08
N THR A 99 -9.05 3.26 5.97
CA THR A 99 -7.96 2.77 5.12
C THR A 99 -8.38 1.62 4.23
N SER A 100 -7.86 1.60 3.01
CA SER A 100 -7.98 0.48 2.08
C SER A 100 -6.85 -0.55 2.24
N ASN A 101 -5.91 -0.33 3.15
CA ASN A 101 -4.71 -1.16 3.29
C ASN A 101 -4.96 -2.40 4.14
N HIS A 102 -4.18 -3.45 3.84
CA HIS A 102 -4.12 -4.68 4.63
C HIS A 102 -3.67 -4.40 6.07
N TYR A 103 -4.07 -5.26 7.02
CA TYR A 103 -3.72 -5.15 8.44
C TYR A 103 -2.21 -5.12 8.71
N GLY A 104 -1.40 -5.72 7.86
CA GLY A 104 0.06 -5.72 7.95
C GLY A 104 0.75 -4.45 7.44
N ALA A 105 0.01 -3.43 6.97
CA ALA A 105 0.60 -2.15 6.54
C ALA A 105 0.82 -1.22 7.75
N THR A 106 1.68 -1.63 8.68
CA THR A 106 1.90 -1.03 9.99
C THR A 106 3.29 -0.39 10.16
N ALA A 107 3.99 -0.13 9.07
CA ALA A 107 5.31 0.50 9.03
C ALA A 107 6.46 -0.34 9.63
N ASP A 108 6.25 -1.60 9.95
CA ASP A 108 7.26 -2.39 10.66
C ASP A 108 8.62 -2.38 9.97
N GLY A 109 8.67 -2.66 8.65
CA GLY A 109 9.94 -2.63 7.92
C GLY A 109 10.58 -1.25 7.84
N LEU A 110 9.79 -0.16 7.84
CA LEU A 110 10.31 1.20 7.88
C LEU A 110 11.00 1.46 9.22
N VAL A 111 10.38 1.03 10.32
CA VAL A 111 10.94 1.16 11.68
C VAL A 111 12.20 0.32 11.81
N LEU A 112 12.18 -0.94 11.36
CA LEU A 112 13.35 -1.83 11.40
C LEU A 112 14.53 -1.23 10.62
N GLY A 113 14.28 -0.74 9.40
CA GLY A 113 15.31 -0.10 8.59
C GLY A 113 15.85 1.18 9.23
N TYR A 114 14.97 2.03 9.77
CA TYR A 114 15.36 3.26 10.45
C TYR A 114 16.20 2.99 11.72
N ARG A 115 15.81 2.03 12.54
CA ARG A 115 16.58 1.62 13.74
C ARG A 115 17.95 1.07 13.38
N ALA A 116 18.07 0.39 12.25
CA ALA A 116 19.34 -0.10 11.73
C ALA A 116 20.25 1.00 11.14
N GLY A 117 19.77 2.27 11.05
CA GLY A 117 20.52 3.41 10.54
C GLY A 117 20.18 3.83 9.10
N ALA A 118 19.21 3.19 8.45
CA ALA A 118 18.75 3.64 7.14
C ALA A 118 17.95 4.95 7.24
N LYS A 119 18.01 5.79 6.20
CA LYS A 119 17.29 7.05 6.16
C LYS A 119 15.89 6.89 5.62
N LEU A 120 14.97 7.72 6.11
CA LEU A 120 13.62 7.86 5.59
C LEU A 120 13.54 9.10 4.68
N LEU A 121 12.88 8.93 3.53
CA LEU A 121 12.51 10.02 2.61
C LEU A 121 11.00 10.23 2.66
N TYR A 122 10.57 11.50 2.69
CA TYR A 122 9.15 11.89 2.61
C TYR A 122 8.24 11.12 3.57
N ALA A 123 8.67 10.84 4.79
CA ALA A 123 7.92 10.06 5.77
C ALA A 123 6.55 10.68 6.14
N ASP A 124 6.39 11.98 5.88
CA ASP A 124 5.17 12.76 6.05
C ASP A 124 4.15 12.62 4.90
N THR A 125 4.49 11.88 3.83
CA THR A 125 3.65 11.84 2.62
C THR A 125 2.80 10.58 2.56
N LEU A 126 1.58 10.69 3.06
CA LEU A 126 0.53 9.70 2.91
C LEU A 126 -0.42 10.10 1.77
N GLN A 127 -0.78 9.16 0.91
CA GLN A 127 -1.71 9.39 -0.18
C GLN A 127 -3.09 8.85 0.17
N TYR A 128 -4.09 9.71 0.05
CA TYR A 128 -5.49 9.34 0.15
C TYR A 128 -6.02 8.97 -1.23
N HIS A 129 -6.72 7.84 -1.31
CA HIS A 129 -7.51 7.52 -2.49
C HIS A 129 -8.83 8.29 -2.41
N PRO A 130 -9.21 9.04 -3.45
CA PRO A 130 -10.40 9.90 -3.39
C PRO A 130 -11.70 9.12 -3.17
N THR A 131 -11.75 7.87 -3.64
CA THR A 131 -12.97 7.06 -3.63
C THR A 131 -12.78 5.79 -2.79
N GLY A 132 -12.92 5.91 -1.48
CA GLY A 132 -13.24 4.81 -0.58
C GLY A 132 -14.75 4.67 -0.46
N ALA A 133 -15.28 3.44 -0.30
CA ALA A 133 -16.69 3.23 -0.03
C ALA A 133 -17.08 3.91 1.30
N ALA A 134 -18.08 4.79 1.27
CA ALA A 134 -18.56 5.46 2.45
C ALA A 134 -19.86 4.83 3.00
N PHE A 135 -20.51 4.01 2.21
CA PHE A 135 -21.70 3.24 2.56
C PHE A 135 -21.75 1.96 1.70
N PRO A 136 -22.25 0.85 2.21
CA PRO A 136 -22.68 0.61 3.60
C PRO A 136 -21.50 0.43 4.58
N GLN A 137 -21.79 0.45 5.87
CA GLN A 137 -20.77 0.42 6.93
C GLN A 137 -19.86 -0.82 6.89
N GLN A 138 -20.37 -1.95 6.41
CA GLN A 138 -19.62 -3.21 6.29
C GLN A 138 -18.42 -3.13 5.34
N ILE A 139 -18.45 -2.22 4.38
CA ILE A 139 -17.35 -1.99 3.43
C ILE A 139 -16.76 -0.58 3.56
N PHE A 140 -17.02 0.10 4.68
CA PHE A 140 -16.50 1.44 4.91
C PHE A 140 -14.98 1.49 4.76
N GLY A 141 -14.50 2.41 3.92
CA GLY A 141 -13.09 2.57 3.59
C GLY A 141 -12.56 1.61 2.51
N ALA A 142 -13.34 0.62 2.08
CA ALA A 142 -12.91 -0.28 1.01
C ALA A 142 -12.65 0.49 -0.29
N LEU A 143 -11.64 0.04 -1.03
CA LEU A 143 -11.22 0.71 -2.25
C LEU A 143 -12.29 0.63 -3.35
N VAL A 144 -12.82 1.76 -3.77
CA VAL A 144 -13.54 1.90 -5.03
C VAL A 144 -12.51 2.31 -6.09
N THR A 145 -12.15 1.36 -6.96
CA THR A 145 -11.07 1.55 -7.93
C THR A 145 -11.26 2.80 -8.78
N GLU A 146 -10.17 3.51 -9.05
CA GLU A 146 -10.15 4.69 -9.92
C GLU A 146 -10.70 4.40 -11.33
N LYS A 147 -10.67 3.14 -11.74
CA LYS A 147 -11.23 2.70 -13.02
C LYS A 147 -12.72 3.04 -13.17
N VAL A 148 -13.47 3.09 -12.09
CA VAL A 148 -14.88 3.54 -12.08
C VAL A 148 -15.00 4.96 -12.68
N ARG A 149 -14.13 5.88 -12.22
CA ARG A 149 -14.08 7.26 -12.77
C ARG A 149 -13.54 7.28 -14.20
N SER A 150 -12.56 6.43 -14.50
CA SER A 150 -12.00 6.32 -15.87
C SER A 150 -13.00 5.79 -16.90
N LEU A 151 -14.02 5.06 -16.46
CA LEU A 151 -15.10 4.56 -17.31
C LEU A 151 -16.26 5.59 -17.47
N GLY A 152 -16.20 6.71 -16.77
CA GLY A 152 -17.13 7.83 -16.97
C GLY A 152 -17.98 8.21 -15.75
N ALA A 153 -17.89 7.52 -14.63
CA ALA A 153 -18.59 7.91 -13.40
C ALA A 153 -18.11 9.29 -12.92
N LYS A 154 -19.06 10.14 -12.52
CA LYS A 154 -18.82 11.51 -12.04
C LYS A 154 -19.03 11.62 -10.55
N LEU A 155 -18.27 12.53 -9.92
CA LEU A 155 -18.46 12.90 -8.52
C LEU A 155 -19.52 14.00 -8.41
N VAL A 156 -20.56 13.74 -7.63
CA VAL A 156 -21.76 14.57 -7.53
C VAL A 156 -22.05 14.87 -6.06
N ASN A 157 -22.36 16.11 -5.74
CA ASN A 157 -22.71 16.54 -4.39
C ASN A 157 -24.19 16.29 -4.06
N CYS A 158 -24.64 16.68 -2.86
CA CYS A 158 -26.04 16.50 -2.42
C CYS A 158 -27.07 17.30 -3.25
N ASP A 159 -26.66 18.34 -3.97
CA ASP A 159 -27.50 19.11 -4.85
C ASP A 159 -27.61 18.51 -6.28
N GLY A 160 -27.00 17.36 -6.53
CA GLY A 160 -26.94 16.75 -7.87
C GLY A 160 -25.92 17.40 -8.81
N LYS A 161 -25.01 18.23 -8.31
CA LYS A 161 -24.03 18.96 -9.14
C LYS A 161 -22.68 18.26 -9.18
N VAL A 162 -22.11 18.13 -10.38
CA VAL A 162 -20.72 17.73 -10.59
C VAL A 162 -19.83 18.90 -10.16
N PHE A 163 -18.92 18.67 -9.21
CA PHE A 163 -18.13 19.74 -8.59
C PHE A 163 -16.64 19.71 -8.94
N MET A 164 -16.20 18.69 -9.68
CA MET A 164 -14.80 18.54 -10.11
C MET A 164 -14.67 17.67 -11.36
N HIS A 165 -13.52 17.78 -12.03
CA HIS A 165 -13.20 16.85 -13.14
C HIS A 165 -12.91 15.43 -12.59
N PRO A 166 -13.52 14.37 -13.16
CA PRO A 166 -13.43 13.01 -12.59
C PRO A 166 -12.04 12.39 -12.64
N LEU A 167 -11.15 12.84 -13.54
CA LEU A 167 -9.80 12.31 -13.73
C LEU A 167 -8.70 13.24 -13.19
N GLU A 168 -9.03 14.11 -12.24
CA GLU A 168 -8.01 14.86 -11.49
C GLU A 168 -7.04 13.95 -10.74
N THR A 169 -5.87 14.49 -10.38
CA THR A 169 -4.91 13.81 -9.53
C THR A 169 -5.52 13.45 -8.16
N ARG A 170 -4.97 12.45 -7.49
CA ARG A 170 -5.58 11.93 -6.26
C ARG A 170 -5.64 12.93 -5.13
N ASP A 171 -4.61 13.74 -4.96
CA ASP A 171 -4.53 14.80 -3.98
C ASP A 171 -5.60 15.88 -4.20
N VAL A 172 -5.72 16.37 -5.45
CA VAL A 172 -6.76 17.35 -5.83
C VAL A 172 -8.15 16.76 -5.64
N ALA A 173 -8.38 15.53 -6.09
CA ALA A 173 -9.67 14.87 -5.97
C ALA A 173 -10.06 14.63 -4.50
N ALA A 174 -9.14 14.13 -3.67
CA ALA A 174 -9.41 13.91 -2.26
C ALA A 174 -9.69 15.22 -1.52
N ALA A 175 -8.86 16.25 -1.74
CA ALA A 175 -9.07 17.57 -1.14
C ALA A 175 -10.39 18.19 -1.58
N SER A 176 -10.79 18.02 -2.84
CA SER A 176 -12.07 18.55 -3.35
C SER A 176 -13.26 17.87 -2.68
N ILE A 177 -13.22 16.56 -2.49
CA ILE A 177 -14.29 15.82 -1.81
C ILE A 177 -14.38 16.24 -0.34
N ILE A 178 -13.25 16.32 0.36
CA ILE A 178 -13.21 16.76 1.76
C ILE A 178 -13.83 18.16 1.87
N ARG A 179 -13.38 19.11 1.03
CA ARG A 179 -13.89 20.48 1.03
C ARG A 179 -15.40 20.55 0.72
N GLU A 180 -15.88 19.73 -0.21
CA GLU A 180 -17.30 19.66 -0.55
C GLU A 180 -18.13 19.16 0.63
N CYS A 181 -17.63 18.18 1.37
CA CYS A 181 -18.31 17.61 2.54
C CYS A 181 -18.23 18.50 3.78
N THR A 182 -17.08 19.16 4.02
CA THR A 182 -16.82 19.95 5.24
C THR A 182 -17.15 21.44 5.03
N ASP A 183 -16.31 22.14 4.28
CA ASP A 183 -16.36 23.60 4.19
C ASP A 183 -17.61 24.11 3.48
N ARG A 184 -18.02 23.41 2.40
CA ARG A 184 -19.21 23.76 1.63
C ARG A 184 -20.48 23.16 2.16
N ASN A 185 -20.37 22.19 3.06
CA ASN A 185 -21.52 21.46 3.62
C ASN A 185 -22.46 20.84 2.56
N LYS A 186 -21.88 20.38 1.44
CA LYS A 186 -22.61 19.79 0.29
C LYS A 186 -22.46 18.27 0.20
N GLY A 187 -21.95 17.64 1.25
CA GLY A 187 -21.94 16.17 1.38
C GLY A 187 -23.30 15.59 1.71
N VAL A 188 -23.49 14.33 1.35
CA VAL A 188 -24.64 13.50 1.71
C VAL A 188 -24.33 12.85 3.07
N ASP A 189 -25.32 12.87 3.98
CA ASP A 189 -25.16 12.22 5.28
C ASP A 189 -25.28 10.69 5.13
N THR A 190 -24.30 9.96 5.70
CA THR A 190 -24.28 8.49 5.68
C THR A 190 -24.65 7.87 7.02
N GLY A 191 -24.97 8.70 8.02
CA GLY A 191 -25.12 8.27 9.43
C GLY A 191 -23.79 8.10 10.18
N SER A 192 -22.67 7.97 9.47
CA SER A 192 -21.31 7.87 10.03
C SER A 192 -20.41 9.05 9.64
N GLY A 193 -20.95 10.00 8.90
CA GLY A 193 -20.25 11.17 8.37
C GLY A 193 -20.85 11.63 7.05
N LYS A 194 -20.13 12.50 6.34
CA LYS A 194 -20.56 12.99 5.03
C LYS A 194 -19.75 12.39 3.91
N ALA A 195 -20.40 12.13 2.78
CA ALA A 195 -19.82 11.57 1.58
C ALA A 195 -20.35 12.28 0.33
N VAL A 196 -19.83 11.93 -0.84
CA VAL A 196 -20.36 12.39 -2.13
C VAL A 196 -20.82 11.21 -2.97
N TRP A 197 -21.73 11.45 -3.89
CA TRP A 197 -22.14 10.43 -4.85
C TRP A 197 -21.07 10.21 -5.91
N LEU A 198 -20.85 8.95 -6.27
CA LEU A 198 -20.15 8.54 -7.47
C LEU A 198 -21.20 7.92 -8.41
N ASP A 199 -21.51 8.62 -9.50
CA ASP A 199 -22.57 8.26 -10.46
C ASP A 199 -22.12 7.10 -11.35
N THR A 200 -22.21 5.90 -10.82
CA THR A 200 -21.81 4.65 -11.49
C THR A 200 -22.73 4.26 -12.65
N PRO A 201 -24.08 4.52 -12.64
CA PRO A 201 -24.94 4.24 -13.80
C PRO A 201 -24.53 4.97 -15.08
N MET A 202 -23.81 6.10 -14.95
CA MET A 202 -23.27 6.82 -16.11
C MET A 202 -22.33 5.95 -16.96
N ILE A 203 -21.68 4.96 -16.36
CA ILE A 203 -20.79 4.02 -17.07
C ILE A 203 -21.57 3.21 -18.12
N GLU A 204 -22.74 2.69 -17.74
CA GLU A 204 -23.60 1.94 -18.67
C GLU A 204 -24.15 2.84 -19.78
N ARG A 205 -24.46 4.11 -19.45
CA ARG A 205 -24.93 5.08 -20.44
C ARG A 205 -23.86 5.45 -21.47
N ILE A 206 -22.59 5.54 -21.05
CA ILE A 206 -21.47 5.91 -21.93
C ILE A 206 -20.94 4.69 -22.71
N GLY A 207 -20.76 3.57 -22.03
CA GLY A 207 -20.12 2.37 -22.58
C GLY A 207 -21.10 1.35 -23.18
N GLY A 208 -22.39 1.51 -22.95
CA GLY A 208 -23.43 0.54 -23.26
C GLY A 208 -23.70 -0.46 -22.13
N GLU A 209 -24.85 -1.10 -22.17
CA GLU A 209 -25.28 -2.10 -21.20
C GLU A 209 -24.27 -3.26 -21.08
N GLY A 210 -23.96 -3.68 -19.84
CA GLY A 210 -22.97 -4.71 -19.55
C GLY A 210 -21.53 -4.23 -19.40
N THR A 211 -21.27 -2.92 -19.56
CA THR A 211 -19.91 -2.37 -19.41
C THR A 211 -19.36 -2.57 -18.00
N ILE A 212 -20.15 -2.34 -16.96
CA ILE A 212 -19.73 -2.55 -15.56
C ILE A 212 -19.39 -4.01 -15.32
N GLU A 213 -20.22 -4.92 -15.78
CA GLU A 213 -20.04 -6.36 -15.62
C GLU A 213 -18.78 -6.88 -16.33
N ALA A 214 -18.50 -6.37 -17.52
CA ALA A 214 -17.32 -6.75 -18.30
C ALA A 214 -16.03 -6.13 -17.77
N ARG A 215 -16.06 -4.88 -17.29
CA ARG A 215 -14.85 -4.08 -17.02
C ARG A 215 -14.47 -3.98 -15.53
N ILE A 216 -15.46 -4.03 -14.63
CA ILE A 216 -15.29 -3.88 -13.18
C ILE A 216 -16.14 -4.88 -12.37
N PRO A 217 -16.06 -6.19 -12.68
CA PRO A 217 -16.90 -7.21 -12.05
C PRO A 217 -16.66 -7.35 -10.54
N ALA A 218 -15.45 -7.04 -10.02
CA ALA A 218 -15.18 -7.07 -8.60
C ALA A 218 -15.93 -5.97 -7.86
N MET A 219 -15.98 -4.76 -8.42
CA MET A 219 -16.78 -3.66 -7.86
C MET A 219 -18.28 -4.03 -7.85
N LEU A 220 -18.79 -4.53 -8.96
CA LEU A 220 -20.19 -4.97 -9.03
C LEU A 220 -20.48 -5.99 -7.92
N ARG A 221 -19.66 -7.03 -7.79
CA ARG A 221 -19.85 -8.07 -6.76
C ARG A 221 -19.77 -7.50 -5.35
N MET A 222 -18.79 -6.62 -5.07
CA MET A 222 -18.61 -6.01 -3.76
C MET A 222 -19.89 -5.30 -3.29
N PHE A 223 -20.51 -4.49 -4.14
CA PHE A 223 -21.71 -3.75 -3.79
C PHE A 223 -22.99 -4.62 -3.85
N MET A 224 -23.09 -5.55 -4.82
CA MET A 224 -24.22 -6.49 -4.90
C MET A 224 -24.32 -7.39 -3.66
N ASN A 225 -23.20 -7.79 -3.04
CA ASN A 225 -23.23 -8.54 -1.79
C ASN A 225 -23.88 -7.76 -0.62
N HIS A 226 -24.08 -6.46 -0.79
CA HIS A 226 -24.74 -5.57 0.17
C HIS A 226 -26.06 -4.97 -0.37
N GLY A 227 -26.60 -5.56 -1.45
CA GLY A 227 -27.90 -5.16 -2.02
C GLY A 227 -27.85 -3.90 -2.88
N ILE A 228 -26.67 -3.40 -3.25
CA ILE A 228 -26.50 -2.19 -4.08
C ILE A 228 -26.11 -2.60 -5.50
N ASP A 229 -26.96 -2.31 -6.47
CA ASP A 229 -26.66 -2.52 -7.89
C ASP A 229 -26.08 -1.27 -8.53
N ILE A 230 -24.76 -1.21 -8.62
CA ILE A 230 -24.01 -0.06 -9.15
C ILE A 230 -24.26 0.24 -10.63
N ARG A 231 -25.00 -0.64 -11.34
CA ARG A 231 -25.46 -0.40 -12.71
C ARG A 231 -26.67 0.52 -12.74
N ARG A 232 -27.45 0.56 -11.64
CA ARG A 232 -28.74 1.23 -11.53
C ARG A 232 -28.76 2.40 -10.58
N GLU A 233 -27.92 2.37 -9.55
CA GLU A 233 -27.87 3.38 -8.51
C GLU A 233 -26.43 3.83 -8.23
N PRO A 234 -26.21 5.12 -7.91
CA PRO A 234 -24.91 5.65 -7.55
C PRO A 234 -24.48 5.14 -6.19
N ILE A 235 -23.17 5.19 -5.91
CA ILE A 235 -22.58 4.80 -4.63
C ILE A 235 -22.01 5.99 -3.87
N LEU A 236 -21.99 5.91 -2.56
CA LEU A 236 -21.38 6.93 -1.71
C LEU A 236 -19.90 6.66 -1.50
N VAL A 237 -19.08 7.69 -1.69
CA VAL A 237 -17.62 7.61 -1.56
C VAL A 237 -17.08 8.77 -0.74
N PHE A 238 -15.98 8.49 -0.01
CA PHE A 238 -15.19 9.46 0.73
C PHE A 238 -13.72 9.07 0.68
N PRO A 239 -12.76 10.00 0.82
CA PRO A 239 -11.33 9.68 0.81
C PRO A 239 -10.93 8.63 1.86
N THR A 240 -10.07 7.71 1.45
CA THR A 240 -9.53 6.63 2.28
C THR A 240 -8.01 6.62 2.19
N LEU A 241 -7.32 6.37 3.30
CA LEU A 241 -5.88 6.23 3.32
C LEU A 241 -5.47 5.01 2.49
N HIS A 242 -4.51 5.17 1.58
CA HIS A 242 -4.29 4.17 0.55
C HIS A 242 -2.84 3.81 0.28
N TYR A 243 -1.92 4.78 0.30
CA TYR A 243 -0.55 4.55 -0.12
C TYR A 243 0.42 5.49 0.60
N GLN A 244 1.56 4.96 1.02
CA GLN A 244 2.64 5.78 1.52
C GLN A 244 3.64 6.07 0.40
N ASN A 245 3.89 7.36 0.10
CA ASN A 245 4.88 7.75 -0.91
C ASN A 245 6.28 7.82 -0.32
N GLY A 246 6.39 8.10 0.98
CA GLY A 246 7.64 8.05 1.72
C GLY A 246 8.05 6.64 2.10
N GLY A 247 9.28 6.49 2.56
CA GLY A 247 9.83 5.20 2.96
C GLY A 247 11.34 5.25 3.09
N LEU A 248 11.98 4.11 3.08
CA LEU A 248 13.43 4.00 3.19
C LEU A 248 14.13 4.51 1.93
N ASP A 249 15.23 5.23 2.12
CA ASP A 249 16.09 5.72 1.04
C ASP A 249 16.87 4.58 0.39
N ILE A 250 16.93 4.58 -0.94
CA ILE A 250 17.68 3.59 -1.72
C ILE A 250 18.51 4.27 -2.83
N ASN A 251 19.59 3.60 -3.20
CA ASN A 251 20.35 3.93 -4.40
C ASN A 251 19.73 3.25 -5.65
N VAL A 252 20.37 3.41 -6.80
CA VAL A 252 19.92 2.85 -8.10
C VAL A 252 19.85 1.31 -8.11
N ASP A 253 20.57 0.64 -7.23
CA ASP A 253 20.60 -0.82 -7.11
C ASP A 253 19.52 -1.36 -6.16
N GLY A 254 18.77 -0.48 -5.50
CA GLY A 254 17.76 -0.83 -4.49
C GLY A 254 18.33 -1.03 -3.08
N MET A 255 19.62 -0.75 -2.86
CA MET A 255 20.28 -0.87 -1.56
C MET A 255 20.21 0.46 -0.79
N THR A 256 20.06 0.39 0.54
CA THR A 256 20.12 1.60 1.37
C THR A 256 21.54 2.18 1.40
N PRO A 257 21.72 3.52 1.26
CA PRO A 257 23.05 4.11 1.24
C PRO A 257 23.82 3.98 2.57
N ASN A 258 23.10 3.90 3.68
CA ASN A 258 23.66 3.95 5.03
C ASN A 258 23.85 2.58 5.69
N VAL A 259 23.15 1.55 5.22
CA VAL A 259 23.23 0.18 5.74
C VAL A 259 23.53 -0.74 4.58
N PRO A 260 24.81 -1.06 4.30
CA PRO A 260 25.15 -1.96 3.22
C PRO A 260 24.49 -3.33 3.38
N ASN A 261 24.25 -4.05 2.28
CA ASN A 261 23.58 -5.35 2.21
C ASN A 261 22.07 -5.30 2.60
N LEU A 262 21.52 -4.14 2.94
CA LEU A 262 20.08 -3.92 3.13
C LEU A 262 19.47 -3.35 1.86
N TYR A 263 18.56 -4.10 1.26
CA TYR A 263 17.79 -3.72 0.08
C TYR A 263 16.35 -3.44 0.46
N VAL A 264 15.68 -2.61 -0.33
CA VAL A 264 14.26 -2.30 -0.10
C VAL A 264 13.52 -2.32 -1.44
N ALA A 265 12.28 -2.80 -1.43
CA ALA A 265 11.43 -2.83 -2.60
C ALA A 265 9.96 -2.56 -2.28
N GLY A 266 9.21 -2.06 -3.26
CA GLY A 266 7.79 -1.75 -3.15
C GLY A 266 7.49 -0.55 -2.27
N GLU A 267 6.32 -0.53 -1.65
CA GLU A 267 5.82 0.63 -0.87
C GLU A 267 6.67 0.98 0.36
N ALA A 268 7.60 0.12 0.77
CA ALA A 268 8.59 0.43 1.80
C ALA A 268 9.67 1.42 1.34
N VAL A 269 9.79 1.64 0.02
CA VAL A 269 10.77 2.58 -0.56
C VAL A 269 10.22 4.00 -0.60
N GLY A 270 11.01 4.97 -0.16
CA GLY A 270 10.72 6.39 -0.32
C GLY A 270 11.27 6.96 -1.63
N GLY A 271 10.57 7.95 -2.20
CA GLY A 271 11.10 8.79 -3.26
C GLY A 271 10.87 8.36 -4.70
N ILE A 272 10.58 7.10 -5.00
CA ILE A 272 10.36 6.61 -6.38
C ILE A 272 9.23 7.38 -7.09
N HIS A 273 8.18 7.71 -6.37
CA HIS A 273 7.01 8.40 -6.89
C HIS A 273 6.94 9.88 -6.48
N GLY A 274 8.01 10.42 -5.90
CA GLY A 274 7.97 11.73 -5.27
C GLY A 274 6.97 11.76 -4.11
N ARG A 275 6.16 12.81 -4.04
CA ARG A 275 5.18 13.00 -2.96
C ARG A 275 3.74 12.61 -3.34
N ASN A 276 3.49 12.23 -4.58
CA ASN A 276 2.13 11.95 -5.07
C ASN A 276 2.13 10.93 -6.22
N ARG A 277 1.89 9.68 -5.92
CA ARG A 277 1.93 8.58 -6.88
C ARG A 277 0.73 8.62 -7.83
N LEU A 278 0.98 8.41 -9.11
CA LEU A 278 -0.05 8.19 -10.11
C LEU A 278 -0.61 6.76 -10.06
N MET A 279 -1.87 6.60 -10.47
CA MET A 279 -2.54 5.30 -10.57
C MET A 279 -1.69 4.28 -11.33
N GLY A 280 -1.65 3.04 -10.82
CA GLY A 280 -0.98 1.90 -11.44
C GLY A 280 0.53 1.86 -11.26
N ASN A 281 1.19 2.99 -10.98
CA ASN A 281 2.64 3.03 -10.84
C ASN A 281 3.17 2.19 -9.67
N SER A 282 2.40 1.97 -8.60
CA SER A 282 2.83 1.09 -7.51
C SER A 282 2.95 -0.37 -7.94
N LEU A 283 2.03 -0.87 -8.79
CA LEU A 283 2.12 -2.23 -9.30
C LEU A 283 3.30 -2.39 -10.27
N LEU A 284 3.60 -1.35 -11.05
CA LEU A 284 4.78 -1.33 -11.90
C LEU A 284 6.07 -1.29 -11.08
N ASP A 285 6.10 -0.47 -10.04
CA ASP A 285 7.20 -0.34 -9.08
C ASP A 285 7.57 -1.68 -8.46
N ILE A 286 6.64 -2.38 -7.82
CA ILE A 286 6.94 -3.67 -7.18
C ILE A 286 7.52 -4.71 -8.14
N ILE A 287 7.14 -4.68 -9.42
CA ILE A 287 7.66 -5.60 -10.44
C ILE A 287 9.07 -5.18 -10.86
N VAL A 288 9.27 -3.92 -11.22
CA VAL A 288 10.53 -3.42 -11.78
C VAL A 288 11.60 -3.34 -10.71
N PHE A 289 11.32 -2.62 -9.62
CA PHE A 289 12.31 -2.41 -8.55
C PHE A 289 12.46 -3.62 -7.64
N GLY A 290 11.40 -4.40 -7.43
CA GLY A 290 11.51 -5.68 -6.73
C GLY A 290 12.42 -6.65 -7.46
N ARG A 291 12.32 -6.74 -8.80
CA ARG A 291 13.24 -7.53 -9.63
C ARG A 291 14.67 -6.99 -9.57
N SER A 292 14.85 -5.67 -9.63
CA SER A 292 16.17 -5.03 -9.55
C SER A 292 16.83 -5.31 -8.20
N ALA A 293 16.14 -5.04 -7.11
CA ALA A 293 16.63 -5.30 -5.75
C ALA A 293 16.99 -6.77 -5.55
N GLY A 294 16.12 -7.69 -5.98
CA GLY A 294 16.38 -9.14 -5.87
C GLY A 294 17.62 -9.59 -6.62
N ARG A 295 17.83 -9.11 -7.86
CA ARG A 295 19.03 -9.43 -8.65
C ARG A 295 20.29 -8.87 -8.01
N ASN A 296 20.29 -7.60 -7.63
CA ASN A 296 21.44 -6.94 -7.05
C ASN A 296 21.80 -7.53 -5.67
N ALA A 297 20.79 -7.85 -4.86
CA ALA A 297 20.97 -8.55 -3.58
C ALA A 297 21.61 -9.94 -3.79
N ALA A 298 21.18 -10.70 -4.79
CA ALA A 298 21.74 -12.01 -5.11
C ALA A 298 23.21 -11.91 -5.58
N HIS A 299 23.54 -10.96 -6.45
CA HIS A 299 24.93 -10.71 -6.87
C HIS A 299 25.80 -10.33 -5.66
N ARG A 300 25.32 -9.40 -4.85
CA ARG A 300 26.03 -8.98 -3.63
C ARG A 300 26.22 -10.13 -2.64
N ALA A 301 25.22 -10.99 -2.48
CA ALA A 301 25.30 -12.15 -1.59
C ALA A 301 26.38 -13.18 -2.01
N ALA A 302 26.69 -13.29 -3.30
CA ALA A 302 27.75 -14.16 -3.79
C ALA A 302 29.14 -13.75 -3.26
N GLU A 303 29.36 -12.45 -3.09
CA GLU A 303 30.62 -11.86 -2.68
C GLU A 303 30.68 -11.55 -1.16
N THR A 304 29.53 -11.60 -0.46
CA THR A 304 29.45 -11.20 0.94
C THR A 304 29.79 -12.37 1.88
N VAL A 305 30.67 -12.08 2.83
CA VAL A 305 30.91 -12.92 4.00
C VAL A 305 30.59 -12.06 5.23
N PRO A 306 29.48 -12.32 5.93
CA PRO A 306 29.13 -11.54 7.12
C PRO A 306 30.19 -11.69 8.21
N ALA A 307 30.58 -10.58 8.83
CA ALA A 307 31.44 -10.55 10.00
C ALA A 307 30.65 -10.99 11.25
N LYS A 308 31.15 -10.70 12.43
CA LYS A 308 30.49 -11.06 13.70
C LYS A 308 29.14 -10.35 13.80
N LEU A 309 28.08 -11.12 14.06
CA LEU A 309 26.73 -10.59 14.21
C LEU A 309 26.56 -9.78 15.50
N THR A 310 25.79 -8.70 15.44
CA THR A 310 25.54 -7.81 16.57
C THR A 310 24.13 -7.20 16.53
N LEU A 311 23.67 -6.74 17.68
CA LEU A 311 22.45 -5.93 17.87
C LEU A 311 22.79 -4.57 18.52
N ASN A 312 24.02 -4.10 18.42
CA ASN A 312 24.47 -2.86 19.09
C ASN A 312 23.64 -1.64 18.65
N HIS A 313 23.20 -1.60 17.40
CA HIS A 313 22.34 -0.53 16.87
C HIS A 313 21.03 -0.36 17.66
N VAL A 314 20.52 -1.42 18.30
CA VAL A 314 19.31 -1.33 19.15
C VAL A 314 19.60 -0.50 20.38
N ALA A 315 20.72 -0.80 21.09
CA ALA A 315 21.12 -0.04 22.27
C ALA A 315 21.49 1.42 21.90
N GLU A 316 22.11 1.63 20.75
CA GLU A 316 22.42 2.96 20.23
C GLU A 316 21.15 3.76 19.96
N PHE A 317 20.13 3.15 19.34
CA PHE A 317 18.86 3.80 19.09
C PHE A 317 18.11 4.13 20.40
N GLU A 318 18.10 3.21 21.36
CA GLU A 318 17.50 3.47 22.69
C GLU A 318 18.20 4.62 23.41
N ALA A 319 19.54 4.68 23.32
CA ALA A 319 20.30 5.80 23.88
C ALA A 319 19.95 7.15 23.21
N GLN A 320 19.73 7.15 21.88
CA GLN A 320 19.27 8.33 21.14
C GLN A 320 17.88 8.81 21.61
N LEU A 321 16.92 7.90 21.78
CA LEU A 321 15.60 8.22 22.28
C LEU A 321 15.68 8.84 23.68
N LYS A 322 16.45 8.23 24.55
CA LYS A 322 16.67 8.74 25.92
C LYS A 322 17.32 10.14 25.92
N ALA A 323 18.32 10.34 25.07
CA ALA A 323 18.99 11.64 24.95
C ALA A 323 18.06 12.73 24.40
N ALA A 324 17.10 12.34 23.56
CA ALA A 324 16.06 13.24 23.04
C ALA A 324 14.89 13.46 24.01
N GLY A 325 14.92 12.87 25.21
CA GLY A 325 13.84 12.96 26.19
C GLY A 325 12.57 12.23 25.74
N ILE A 326 12.67 11.28 24.84
CA ILE A 326 11.55 10.48 24.37
C ILE A 326 11.44 9.23 25.24
N GLU A 327 10.61 9.31 26.25
CA GLU A 327 10.24 8.18 27.09
C GLU A 327 8.78 7.82 26.81
N THR A 328 8.52 6.57 26.48
CA THR A 328 7.16 6.11 26.24
C THR A 328 6.98 4.66 26.70
N GLU A 329 5.90 4.43 27.41
CA GLU A 329 5.40 3.08 27.73
C GLU A 329 4.44 2.57 26.64
N ALA A 330 4.27 3.33 25.55
CA ALA A 330 3.38 2.98 24.47
C ALA A 330 3.80 1.64 23.83
N VAL A 331 2.87 0.71 23.83
CA VAL A 331 3.03 -0.60 23.22
C VAL A 331 2.24 -0.60 21.91
N SER A 332 2.83 -1.16 20.87
CA SER A 332 2.12 -1.32 19.60
C SER A 332 0.81 -2.11 19.82
N PRO A 333 -0.33 -1.61 19.33
CA PRO A 333 -1.59 -2.33 19.46
C PRO A 333 -1.52 -3.65 18.68
N LYS A 334 -2.16 -4.67 19.22
CA LYS A 334 -2.35 -5.93 18.50
C LYS A 334 -3.36 -5.71 17.37
N LEU A 335 -2.87 -5.51 16.15
CA LEU A 335 -3.71 -5.30 14.96
C LEU A 335 -4.14 -6.60 14.30
N LEU A 336 -3.48 -7.70 14.63
CA LEU A 336 -3.82 -9.05 14.17
C LEU A 336 -4.49 -9.85 15.28
N PRO A 337 -5.37 -10.78 14.95
CA PRO A 337 -5.89 -11.75 15.89
C PRO A 337 -4.77 -12.51 16.60
N ASP A 338 -5.05 -13.02 17.79
CA ASP A 338 -4.13 -13.94 18.46
C ASP A 338 -4.26 -15.33 17.79
N TYR A 339 -3.28 -15.70 17.01
CA TYR A 339 -3.25 -16.98 16.29
C TYR A 339 -2.77 -18.14 17.13
N ARG A 340 -2.33 -17.92 18.36
CA ARG A 340 -1.91 -19.01 19.25
C ARG A 340 -3.12 -19.90 19.54
N ARG A 341 -2.99 -21.17 19.18
CA ARG A 341 -3.99 -22.16 19.58
C ARG A 341 -3.90 -22.34 21.09
N LYS A 342 -5.03 -22.15 21.76
CA LYS A 342 -5.15 -22.48 23.19
C LYS A 342 -5.13 -23.98 23.39
#